data_f0fa3524c271877446bcc9511358973f
#
_entry.id   f0fa3524c271877446bcc9511358973f
#
_cell.length_a   1.000
_cell.length_b   1.000
_cell.length_c   1.000
_cell.angle_alpha   90.00
_cell.angle_beta   90.00
_cell.angle_gamma   90.00
#
_symmetry.space_group_name_H-M   'P 1'
#
loop_
_entity.id
_entity.type
_entity.pdbx_description
1 polymer ?
#
loop_
_entity_poly.entity_id
_entity_poly.type
_entity_poly.pdbx_seq_one_letter_code
_entity_poly.pdbx_strand_id
1 'polypeptide(L)'
;MDIAEANACAWAHGKSRLEAAIANRSNHAFETTLGGTTISRLLEGASKTHSVVMLYCGLDSPELHIARVKMRVAHGGHHISDEKIRERWDASRLNLIKLLPRLSRLQLFNNSVSVEPGRDIPDPVLVLDVESGRVNCPDQHDAAAMNAVPPWARPIVEAAIRGSRA
;
A
#
# COMPACT_ATOMS: atom_id res chain seq x y z
N MET A 1 14.63 27.40 -0.06
CA MET A 1 14.39 26.00 0.35
C MET A 1 14.52 25.14 -0.89
N ASP A 2 15.42 24.20 -0.90
CA ASP A 2 15.55 23.29 -2.04
C ASP A 2 14.48 22.18 -1.97
N ILE A 3 14.37 21.35 -3.03
CA ILE A 3 13.36 20.29 -3.14
C ILE A 3 13.55 19.23 -2.04
N ALA A 4 14.79 18.95 -1.64
CA ALA A 4 15.06 17.93 -0.62
C ALA A 4 14.63 18.44 0.77
N GLU A 5 14.90 19.70 1.09
CA GLU A 5 14.43 20.35 2.30
C GLU A 5 12.89 20.41 2.36
N ALA A 6 12.25 20.79 1.25
CA ALA A 6 10.80 20.85 1.15
C ALA A 6 10.16 19.47 1.40
N ASN A 7 10.72 18.41 0.81
CA ASN A 7 10.25 17.04 1.01
C ASN A 7 10.46 16.57 2.45
N ALA A 8 11.59 16.91 3.06
CA ALA A 8 11.87 16.58 4.47
C ALA A 8 10.88 17.27 5.42
N CYS A 9 10.61 18.56 5.20
CA CYS A 9 9.62 19.31 5.97
C CYS A 9 8.21 18.74 5.81
N ALA A 10 7.78 18.44 4.58
CA ALA A 10 6.47 17.86 4.31
C ALA A 10 6.32 16.49 5.00
N TRP A 11 7.35 15.65 4.93
CA TRP A 11 7.37 14.35 5.60
C TRP A 11 7.30 14.49 7.14
N ALA A 12 8.11 15.38 7.71
CA ALA A 12 8.10 15.64 9.16
C ALA A 12 6.75 16.17 9.64
N HIS A 13 6.11 17.07 8.87
CA HIS A 13 4.78 17.58 9.17
C HIS A 13 3.72 16.47 9.11
N GLY A 14 3.71 15.64 8.06
CA GLY A 14 2.78 14.51 7.93
C GLY A 14 2.93 13.52 9.08
N LYS A 15 4.19 13.18 9.45
CA LYS A 15 4.48 12.32 10.60
C LYS A 15 3.94 12.92 11.91
N SER A 16 4.20 14.19 12.17
CA SER A 16 3.73 14.89 13.37
C SER A 16 2.21 14.91 13.48
N ARG A 17 1.50 15.11 12.36
CA ARG A 17 0.02 15.04 12.34
C ARG A 17 -0.50 13.65 12.69
N LEU A 18 0.13 12.60 12.16
CA LEU A 18 -0.24 11.23 12.51
C LEU A 18 0.01 10.94 14.00
N GLU A 19 1.17 11.35 14.53
CA GLU A 19 1.48 11.21 15.97
C GLU A 19 0.47 11.94 16.84
N ALA A 20 0.11 13.18 16.48
CA ALA A 20 -0.92 13.96 17.19
C ALA A 20 -2.30 13.29 17.14
N ALA A 21 -2.69 12.74 15.98
CA ALA A 21 -3.96 12.03 15.85
C ALA A 21 -4.01 10.79 16.76
N ILE A 22 -2.92 10.02 16.81
CA ILE A 22 -2.80 8.85 17.71
C ILE A 22 -2.91 9.28 19.17
N ALA A 23 -2.18 10.32 19.57
CA ALA A 23 -2.19 10.83 20.95
C ALA A 23 -3.58 11.34 21.38
N ASN A 24 -4.26 12.05 20.50
CA ASN A 24 -5.56 12.67 20.76
C ASN A 24 -6.75 11.72 20.48
N ARG A 25 -6.50 10.49 20.03
CA ARG A 25 -7.53 9.51 19.63
C ARG A 25 -8.50 10.06 18.59
N SER A 26 -7.99 10.83 17.63
CA SER A 26 -8.78 11.43 16.57
C SER A 26 -8.66 10.66 15.25
N ASN A 27 -9.71 10.75 14.42
CA ASN A 27 -9.66 10.17 13.08
C ASN A 27 -8.64 10.90 12.21
N HIS A 28 -7.86 10.15 11.44
CA HIS A 28 -6.87 10.68 10.52
C HIS A 28 -6.75 9.80 9.29
N ALA A 29 -6.74 10.43 8.12
CA ALA A 29 -6.50 9.76 6.84
C ALA A 29 -5.27 10.37 6.18
N PHE A 30 -4.42 9.54 5.58
CA PHE A 30 -3.22 9.99 4.88
C PHE A 30 -2.77 8.97 3.85
N GLU A 31 -1.91 9.40 2.94
CA GLU A 31 -1.27 8.53 1.95
C GLU A 31 0.17 8.23 2.33
N THR A 32 0.62 7.02 2.04
CA THR A 32 2.01 6.59 2.27
C THR A 32 2.42 5.55 1.23
N THR A 33 3.70 5.53 0.87
CA THR A 33 4.27 4.44 0.07
C THR A 33 4.52 3.17 0.88
N LEU A 34 4.37 3.23 2.21
CA LEU A 34 4.66 2.15 3.16
C LEU A 34 6.09 1.55 3.01
N GLY A 35 6.96 2.23 2.25
CA GLY A 35 8.33 1.75 1.95
C GLY A 35 9.33 1.95 3.10
N GLY A 36 8.98 2.70 4.14
CA GLY A 36 9.83 2.96 5.31
C GLY A 36 9.31 2.31 6.59
N THR A 37 10.17 2.22 7.60
CA THR A 37 9.82 1.58 8.89
C THR A 37 9.08 2.50 9.86
N THR A 38 9.25 3.83 9.73
CA THR A 38 8.68 4.80 10.68
C THR A 38 7.15 4.77 10.68
N ILE A 39 6.53 4.88 9.50
CA ILE A 39 5.07 4.85 9.38
C ILE A 39 4.51 3.49 9.80
N SER A 40 5.15 2.40 9.43
CA SER A 40 4.73 1.05 9.83
C SER A 40 4.70 0.89 11.35
N ARG A 41 5.71 1.38 12.07
CA ARG A 41 5.75 1.36 13.54
C ARG A 41 4.66 2.24 14.17
N LEU A 42 4.39 3.41 13.59
CA LEU A 42 3.31 4.29 14.06
C LEU A 42 1.94 3.62 13.90
N LEU A 43 1.69 2.96 12.76
CA LEU A 43 0.46 2.22 12.50
C LEU A 43 0.30 1.01 13.43
N GLU A 44 1.39 0.28 13.70
CA GLU A 44 1.40 -0.80 14.68
C GLU A 44 1.05 -0.28 16.10
N GLY A 45 1.60 0.86 16.49
CA GLY A 45 1.25 1.53 17.75
C GLY A 45 -0.22 1.98 17.77
N ALA A 46 -0.69 2.60 16.68
CA ALA A 46 -2.06 3.08 16.52
C ALA A 46 -3.10 1.97 16.63
N SER A 47 -2.80 0.77 16.14
CA SER A 47 -3.74 -0.37 16.17
C SER A 47 -4.18 -0.78 17.58
N LYS A 48 -3.46 -0.32 18.61
CA LYS A 48 -3.83 -0.57 20.02
C LYS A 48 -4.99 0.30 20.51
N THR A 49 -5.26 1.40 19.83
CA THR A 49 -6.23 2.42 20.26
C THR A 49 -7.18 2.89 19.15
N HIS A 50 -6.91 2.51 17.90
CA HIS A 50 -7.65 2.92 16.71
C HIS A 50 -7.96 1.70 15.84
N SER A 51 -9.08 1.77 15.12
CA SER A 51 -9.31 0.93 13.95
C SER A 51 -8.44 1.40 12.80
N VAL A 52 -7.45 0.59 12.41
CA VAL A 52 -6.57 0.90 11.28
C VAL A 52 -7.12 0.22 10.02
N VAL A 53 -7.61 1.05 9.09
CA VAL A 53 -8.11 0.61 7.79
C VAL A 53 -7.10 0.99 6.72
N MET A 54 -6.78 0.07 5.82
CA MET A 54 -5.81 0.31 4.76
C MET A 54 -6.37 -0.06 3.39
N LEU A 55 -6.25 0.87 2.44
CA LEU A 55 -6.42 0.64 1.02
C LEU A 55 -5.03 0.59 0.39
N TYR A 56 -4.63 -0.55 -0.12
CA TYR A 56 -3.33 -0.74 -0.75
C TYR A 56 -3.49 -0.95 -2.24
N CYS A 57 -2.87 -0.10 -3.05
CA CYS A 57 -2.90 -0.19 -4.49
C CYS A 57 -1.52 -0.60 -5.01
N GLY A 58 -1.42 -1.81 -5.57
CA GLY A 58 -0.17 -2.35 -6.08
C GLY A 58 -0.12 -2.46 -7.59
N LEU A 59 1.09 -2.67 -8.11
CA LEU A 59 1.39 -2.91 -9.52
C LEU A 59 2.14 -4.23 -9.67
N ASP A 60 2.09 -4.82 -10.87
CA ASP A 60 2.67 -6.15 -11.13
C ASP A 60 4.19 -6.20 -10.99
N SER A 61 4.87 -5.07 -11.23
CA SER A 61 6.33 -5.03 -11.18
C SER A 61 6.89 -3.64 -10.85
N PRO A 62 8.13 -3.57 -10.35
CA PRO A 62 8.83 -2.30 -10.20
C PRO A 62 9.09 -1.63 -11.55
N GLU A 63 9.23 -2.39 -12.64
CA GLU A 63 9.39 -1.87 -14.00
C GLU A 63 8.18 -1.03 -14.43
N LEU A 64 6.97 -1.50 -14.12
CA LEU A 64 5.75 -0.75 -14.40
C LEU A 64 5.69 0.55 -13.57
N HIS A 65 6.12 0.51 -12.30
CA HIS A 65 6.27 1.72 -11.50
C HIS A 65 7.25 2.71 -12.13
N ILE A 66 8.43 2.22 -12.56
CA ILE A 66 9.46 3.04 -13.22
C ILE A 66 8.91 3.68 -14.49
N ALA A 67 8.23 2.90 -15.33
CA ALA A 67 7.61 3.43 -16.55
C ALA A 67 6.59 4.56 -16.25
N ARG A 68 5.72 4.35 -15.26
CA ARG A 68 4.73 5.37 -14.85
C ARG A 68 5.38 6.62 -14.25
N VAL A 69 6.46 6.45 -13.46
CA VAL A 69 7.23 7.59 -12.93
C VAL A 69 7.87 8.38 -14.08
N LYS A 70 8.48 7.71 -15.07
CA LYS A 70 9.07 8.36 -16.24
C LYS A 70 8.01 9.16 -17.03
N MET A 71 6.84 8.57 -17.27
CA MET A 71 5.72 9.28 -17.90
C MET A 71 5.29 10.51 -17.09
N ARG A 72 5.14 10.39 -15.80
CA ARG A 72 4.76 11.50 -14.90
C ARG A 72 5.82 12.62 -14.93
N VAL A 73 7.11 12.26 -14.94
CA VAL A 73 8.21 13.24 -15.04
C VAL A 73 8.15 14.00 -16.35
N ALA A 74 7.85 13.34 -17.47
CA ALA A 74 7.66 14.00 -18.77
C ALA A 74 6.52 15.03 -18.77
N HIS A 75 5.58 14.93 -17.81
CA HIS A 75 4.46 15.86 -17.60
C HIS A 75 4.68 16.79 -16.40
N GLY A 76 5.92 17.04 -16.00
CA GLY A 76 6.25 18.00 -14.92
C GLY A 76 6.28 17.43 -13.50
N GLY A 77 6.17 16.12 -13.31
CA GLY A 77 6.33 15.47 -12.01
C GLY A 77 7.80 15.38 -11.58
N HIS A 78 8.03 15.13 -10.28
CA HIS A 78 9.39 14.99 -9.75
C HIS A 78 9.97 13.58 -10.03
N HIS A 79 11.28 13.55 -10.23
CA HIS A 79 12.04 12.32 -10.46
C HIS A 79 12.21 11.51 -9.17
N ILE A 80 12.11 10.18 -9.30
CA ILE A 80 12.49 9.20 -8.28
C ILE A 80 13.42 8.19 -8.96
N SER A 81 14.56 7.88 -8.34
CA SER A 81 15.52 6.92 -8.93
C SER A 81 14.91 5.52 -9.05
N ASP A 82 15.28 4.81 -10.11
CA ASP A 82 14.81 3.44 -10.38
C ASP A 82 15.14 2.50 -9.21
N GLU A 83 16.32 2.66 -8.60
CA GLU A 83 16.75 1.91 -7.41
C GLU A 83 15.80 2.13 -6.23
N LYS A 84 15.45 3.38 -5.96
CA LYS A 84 14.53 3.74 -4.87
C LYS A 84 13.10 3.21 -5.09
N ILE A 85 12.68 3.13 -6.35
CA ILE A 85 11.38 2.53 -6.70
C ILE A 85 11.41 1.02 -6.40
N ARG A 86 12.47 0.30 -6.79
CA ARG A 86 12.64 -1.13 -6.52
C ARG A 86 12.67 -1.43 -5.03
N GLU A 87 13.52 -0.70 -4.29
CA GLU A 87 13.60 -0.80 -2.83
C GLU A 87 12.23 -0.64 -2.16
N ARG A 88 11.50 0.42 -2.53
CA ARG A 88 10.18 0.69 -1.96
C ARG A 88 9.13 -0.35 -2.35
N TRP A 89 9.20 -0.89 -3.57
CA TRP A 89 8.28 -1.92 -4.03
C TRP A 89 8.39 -3.21 -3.20
N ASP A 90 9.59 -3.63 -2.86
CA ASP A 90 9.80 -4.77 -1.97
C ASP A 90 9.44 -4.44 -0.52
N ALA A 91 9.97 -3.33 0.01
CA ALA A 91 9.78 -2.93 1.39
C ALA A 91 8.31 -2.69 1.74
N SER A 92 7.52 -2.08 0.85
CA SER A 92 6.10 -1.81 1.11
C SER A 92 5.27 -3.08 1.27
N ARG A 93 5.52 -4.11 0.46
CA ARG A 93 4.84 -5.41 0.56
C ARG A 93 5.22 -6.16 1.84
N LEU A 94 6.51 -6.16 2.19
CA LEU A 94 6.98 -6.76 3.45
C LEU A 94 6.39 -6.05 4.68
N ASN A 95 6.33 -4.72 4.64
CA ASN A 95 5.73 -3.94 5.73
C ASN A 95 4.22 -4.17 5.82
N LEU A 96 3.53 -4.30 4.68
CA LEU A 96 2.11 -4.65 4.67
C LEU A 96 1.86 -6.02 5.31
N ILE A 97 2.64 -7.04 4.94
CA ILE A 97 2.53 -8.39 5.52
C ILE A 97 2.71 -8.35 7.05
N LYS A 98 3.68 -7.57 7.55
CA LYS A 98 3.90 -7.41 8.99
C LYS A 98 2.74 -6.70 9.70
N LEU A 99 2.08 -5.77 9.02
CA LEU A 99 0.95 -5.01 9.57
C LEU A 99 -0.37 -5.77 9.51
N LEU A 100 -0.52 -6.76 8.63
CA LEU A 100 -1.77 -7.52 8.45
C LEU A 100 -2.48 -7.90 9.75
N PRO A 101 -1.80 -8.49 10.77
CA PRO A 101 -2.47 -8.88 12.02
C PRO A 101 -2.95 -7.70 12.87
N ARG A 102 -2.59 -6.46 12.50
CA ARG A 102 -2.89 -5.23 13.22
C ARG A 102 -3.97 -4.38 12.53
N LEU A 103 -4.34 -4.74 11.30
CA LEU A 103 -5.32 -4.00 10.53
C LEU A 103 -6.74 -4.47 10.89
N SER A 104 -7.63 -3.52 11.11
CA SER A 104 -9.06 -3.81 11.23
C SER A 104 -9.65 -4.17 9.88
N ARG A 105 -9.15 -3.55 8.80
CA ARG A 105 -9.50 -3.90 7.43
C ARG A 105 -8.35 -3.61 6.48
N LEU A 106 -8.15 -4.51 5.51
CA LEU A 106 -7.28 -4.31 4.36
C LEU A 106 -8.07 -4.58 3.08
N GLN A 107 -8.02 -3.65 2.14
CA GLN A 107 -8.40 -3.89 0.76
C GLN A 107 -7.17 -3.70 -0.13
N LEU A 108 -6.82 -4.75 -0.88
CA LEU A 108 -5.68 -4.79 -1.79
C LEU A 108 -6.17 -4.74 -3.23
N PHE A 109 -5.71 -3.78 -3.99
CA PHE A 109 -6.10 -3.57 -5.37
C PHE A 109 -4.91 -3.74 -6.31
N ASN A 110 -5.15 -4.39 -7.45
CA ASN A 110 -4.23 -4.42 -8.58
C ASN A 110 -4.60 -3.30 -9.56
N ASN A 111 -3.66 -2.38 -9.78
CA ASN A 111 -3.79 -1.27 -10.73
C ASN A 111 -2.77 -1.39 -11.88
N SER A 112 -2.54 -2.61 -12.38
CA SER A 112 -1.48 -2.87 -13.36
C SER A 112 -1.91 -2.64 -14.81
N VAL A 113 -3.20 -2.40 -15.06
CA VAL A 113 -3.71 -2.18 -16.41
C VAL A 113 -3.04 -0.95 -17.03
N SER A 114 -2.44 -1.13 -18.19
CA SER A 114 -1.94 -0.04 -19.03
C SER A 114 -3.04 0.39 -19.99
N VAL A 115 -3.26 1.70 -20.07
CA VAL A 115 -4.28 2.29 -20.93
C VAL A 115 -3.59 3.16 -21.97
N GLU A 116 -4.01 3.07 -23.22
CA GLU A 116 -3.55 3.98 -24.29
C GLU A 116 -4.03 5.41 -23.99
N PRO A 117 -3.24 6.44 -24.41
CA PRO A 117 -3.64 7.83 -24.25
C PRO A 117 -5.03 8.10 -24.84
N GLY A 118 -5.91 8.72 -24.07
CA GLY A 118 -7.26 9.08 -24.49
C GLY A 118 -8.34 8.01 -24.26
N ARG A 119 -7.99 6.88 -23.66
CA ARG A 119 -8.97 5.89 -23.17
C ARG A 119 -9.30 6.12 -21.71
N ASP A 120 -10.50 5.71 -21.32
CA ASP A 120 -10.91 5.69 -19.90
C ASP A 120 -10.00 4.77 -19.10
N ILE A 121 -9.56 5.25 -17.94
CA ILE A 121 -8.75 4.45 -17.01
C ILE A 121 -9.68 3.51 -16.26
N PRO A 122 -9.52 2.18 -16.39
CA PRO A 122 -10.36 1.24 -15.67
C PRO A 122 -10.09 1.31 -14.17
N ASP A 123 -11.11 1.01 -13.38
CA ASP A 123 -10.97 0.90 -11.93
C ASP A 123 -9.97 -0.20 -11.55
N PRO A 124 -9.20 0.01 -10.48
CA PRO A 124 -8.32 -1.04 -9.96
C PRO A 124 -9.10 -2.27 -9.53
N VAL A 125 -8.57 -3.46 -9.82
CA VAL A 125 -9.20 -4.74 -9.51
C VAL A 125 -8.94 -5.12 -8.05
N LEU A 126 -10.00 -5.40 -7.28
CA LEU A 126 -9.87 -5.93 -5.92
C LEU A 126 -9.26 -7.33 -5.94
N VAL A 127 -8.17 -7.52 -5.21
CA VAL A 127 -7.41 -8.79 -5.11
C VAL A 127 -7.58 -9.46 -3.76
N LEU A 128 -7.67 -8.65 -2.69
CA LEU A 128 -7.81 -9.14 -1.32
C LEU A 128 -8.69 -8.18 -0.53
N ASP A 129 -9.66 -8.71 0.20
CA ASP A 129 -10.40 -7.99 1.25
C ASP A 129 -10.33 -8.81 2.53
N VAL A 130 -9.75 -8.21 3.57
CA VAL A 130 -9.65 -8.79 4.91
C VAL A 130 -10.32 -7.84 5.87
N GLU A 131 -11.20 -8.36 6.71
CA GLU A 131 -11.85 -7.60 7.76
C GLU A 131 -11.82 -8.38 9.08
N SER A 132 -11.29 -7.76 10.12
CA SER A 132 -11.18 -8.37 11.45
C SER A 132 -10.51 -9.77 11.42
N GLY A 133 -9.45 -9.91 10.61
CA GLY A 133 -8.71 -11.16 10.41
C GLY A 133 -9.39 -12.19 9.51
N ARG A 134 -10.61 -11.91 9.01
CA ARG A 134 -11.31 -12.81 8.10
C ARG A 134 -11.06 -12.38 6.64
N VAL A 135 -10.68 -13.33 5.79
CA VAL A 135 -10.57 -13.14 4.34
C VAL A 135 -11.95 -13.27 3.70
N ASN A 136 -12.43 -12.18 3.11
CA ASN A 136 -13.70 -12.12 2.38
C ASN A 136 -13.51 -12.34 0.88
N CYS A 137 -12.32 -11.97 0.34
CA CYS A 137 -11.91 -12.13 -1.05
C CYS A 137 -10.38 -12.33 -1.07
N PRO A 138 -9.82 -13.24 -1.90
CA PRO A 138 -10.54 -14.19 -2.76
C PRO A 138 -11.19 -15.33 -1.95
N ASP A 139 -12.14 -16.04 -2.55
CA ASP A 139 -12.61 -17.30 -1.95
C ASP A 139 -11.46 -18.31 -1.97
N GLN A 140 -10.96 -18.66 -0.78
CA GLN A 140 -9.83 -19.59 -0.62
C GLN A 140 -10.15 -21.04 -1.04
N HIS A 141 -11.42 -21.38 -1.22
CA HIS A 141 -11.88 -22.70 -1.66
C HIS A 141 -12.15 -22.75 -3.17
N ASP A 142 -12.16 -21.59 -3.85
CA ASP A 142 -12.26 -21.51 -5.30
C ASP A 142 -10.86 -21.45 -5.94
N ALA A 143 -10.45 -22.54 -6.57
CA ALA A 143 -9.17 -22.63 -7.26
C ALA A 143 -9.02 -21.58 -8.39
N ALA A 144 -10.10 -21.22 -9.07
CA ALA A 144 -10.06 -20.21 -10.13
C ALA A 144 -9.80 -18.82 -9.54
N ALA A 145 -10.47 -18.45 -8.45
CA ALA A 145 -10.24 -17.19 -7.73
C ALA A 145 -8.80 -17.11 -7.21
N MET A 146 -8.28 -18.20 -6.63
CA MET A 146 -6.91 -18.25 -6.15
C MET A 146 -5.87 -18.16 -7.27
N ASN A 147 -6.12 -18.79 -8.41
CA ASN A 147 -5.23 -18.71 -9.58
C ASN A 147 -5.24 -17.31 -10.23
N ALA A 148 -6.34 -16.57 -10.12
CA ALA A 148 -6.46 -15.20 -10.63
C ALA A 148 -5.64 -14.18 -9.80
N VAL A 149 -5.18 -14.54 -8.60
CA VAL A 149 -4.34 -13.66 -7.77
C VAL A 149 -3.01 -13.39 -8.50
N PRO A 150 -2.68 -12.10 -8.78
CA PRO A 150 -1.45 -11.78 -9.48
C PRO A 150 -0.21 -12.16 -8.66
N PRO A 151 0.89 -12.59 -9.30
CA PRO A 151 2.08 -13.11 -8.63
C PRO A 151 2.63 -12.20 -7.53
N TRP A 152 2.61 -10.88 -7.75
CA TRP A 152 3.11 -9.91 -6.79
C TRP A 152 2.31 -9.87 -5.48
N ALA A 153 1.02 -10.18 -5.53
CA ALA A 153 0.10 -10.15 -4.39
C ALA A 153 0.03 -11.49 -3.64
N ARG A 154 0.43 -12.59 -4.26
CA ARG A 154 0.35 -13.95 -3.66
C ARG A 154 0.93 -14.03 -2.25
N PRO A 155 2.14 -13.51 -1.94
CA PRO A 155 2.68 -13.58 -0.59
C PRO A 155 1.82 -12.87 0.46
N ILE A 156 1.13 -11.79 0.06
CA ILE A 156 0.23 -11.02 0.93
C ILE A 156 -1.05 -11.83 1.19
N VAL A 157 -1.65 -12.39 0.13
CA VAL A 157 -2.87 -13.22 0.21
C VAL A 157 -2.60 -14.46 1.06
N GLU A 158 -1.49 -15.16 0.84
CA GLU A 158 -1.09 -16.32 1.65
C GLU A 158 -0.88 -15.97 3.13
N ALA A 159 -0.28 -14.82 3.42
CA ALA A 159 -0.10 -14.34 4.79
C ALA A 159 -1.46 -14.05 5.46
N ALA A 160 -2.40 -13.45 4.73
CA ALA A 160 -3.75 -13.18 5.22
C ALA A 160 -4.51 -14.48 5.53
N ILE A 161 -4.47 -15.47 4.62
CA ILE A 161 -5.14 -16.77 4.82
C ILE A 161 -4.54 -17.53 6.01
N ARG A 162 -3.21 -17.52 6.18
CA ARG A 162 -2.57 -18.12 7.35
C ARG A 162 -2.99 -17.45 8.65
N GLY A 163 -3.07 -16.12 8.68
CA GLY A 163 -3.51 -15.36 9.84
C GLY A 163 -4.99 -15.53 10.18
N SER A 164 -5.84 -15.85 9.19
CA SER A 164 -7.28 -16.10 9.37
C SER A 164 -7.60 -17.45 10.01
N ARG A 165 -6.64 -18.39 9.99
CA ARG A 165 -6.82 -19.76 10.56
C ARG A 165 -6.34 -19.90 12.00
N ALA A 166 -5.72 -18.86 12.53
CA ALA A 166 -5.21 -18.82 13.91
C ALA A 166 -6.20 -18.12 14.84
#